data_41c9796dc24344b70d95fbeccf493800
#
_entry.id   41c9796dc24344b70d95fbeccf493800
#
_cell.length_a   1.000
_cell.length_b   1.000
_cell.length_c   1.000
_cell.angle_alpha   90.00
_cell.angle_beta   90.00
_cell.angle_gamma   90.00
#
_symmetry.space_group_name_H-M   'P 1'
#
loop_
_entity.id
_entity.type
_entity.pdbx_description
1 polymer ?
#
loop_
_entity_poly.entity_id
_entity_poly.type
_entity_poly.pdbx_seq_one_letter_code
_entity_poly.pdbx_strand_id
1 'polypeptide(L)'
;MKIVFATNNQHKLQEIRDILGSDYEVVSLKEIGCDVDIPETGNTLEENALQKAQYIYDHYHISCFADDTGLEVEALDGAPGVHSARYAEGTDHDSEANMAKLLRELAGKENRQARFRTVICYIEKQDVCPCGCTSIKKIHQFEGIVNGHIATEKHGTEGFGYDPIFVPEGYDQSFAELGEEIKNGISHRARAVAKLVEYLKKK
;
A
#
# COMPACT_ATOMS: atom_id res chain seq x y z
N MET A 1 6.57 -19.91 -4.10
CA MET A 1 7.24 -19.48 -2.84
C MET A 1 6.17 -18.94 -1.90
N LYS A 2 6.21 -19.29 -0.59
CA LYS A 2 5.26 -18.81 0.41
C LYS A 2 5.79 -17.54 1.07
N ILE A 3 4.96 -16.48 1.14
CA ILE A 3 5.33 -15.18 1.73
C ILE A 3 4.15 -14.60 2.51
N VAL A 4 4.41 -14.08 3.71
CA VAL A 4 3.37 -13.46 4.53
C VAL A 4 3.23 -11.98 4.20
N PHE A 5 2.00 -11.53 3.99
CA PHE A 5 1.66 -10.13 3.83
C PHE A 5 0.96 -9.60 5.08
N ALA A 6 1.64 -8.69 5.78
CA ALA A 6 1.18 -8.13 7.05
C ALA A 6 0.11 -7.03 6.82
N THR A 7 -1.09 -7.44 6.46
CA THR A 7 -2.24 -6.55 6.26
C THR A 7 -3.54 -7.20 6.75
N ASN A 8 -4.41 -6.38 7.33
CA ASN A 8 -5.82 -6.72 7.62
C ASN A 8 -6.76 -6.23 6.49
N ASN A 9 -6.26 -5.44 5.55
CA ASN A 9 -7.04 -4.91 4.44
C ASN A 9 -7.23 -5.96 3.33
N GLN A 10 -8.46 -6.45 3.17
CA GLN A 10 -8.78 -7.51 2.20
C GLN A 10 -8.62 -7.06 0.74
N HIS A 11 -8.89 -5.78 0.44
CA HIS A 11 -8.68 -5.24 -0.91
C HIS A 11 -7.19 -5.24 -1.27
N LYS A 12 -6.33 -4.79 -0.37
CA LYS A 12 -4.87 -4.87 -0.57
C LYS A 12 -4.39 -6.31 -0.74
N LEU A 13 -4.91 -7.24 0.08
CA LEU A 13 -4.54 -8.65 0.00
C LEU A 13 -4.92 -9.25 -1.35
N GLN A 14 -6.11 -8.92 -1.86
CA GLN A 14 -6.58 -9.39 -3.16
C GLN A 14 -5.73 -8.82 -4.30
N GLU A 15 -5.50 -7.49 -4.32
CA GLU A 15 -4.63 -6.86 -5.32
C GLU A 15 -3.23 -7.50 -5.35
N ILE A 16 -2.63 -7.76 -4.19
CA ILE A 16 -1.30 -8.40 -4.11
C ILE A 16 -1.33 -9.82 -4.68
N ARG A 17 -2.38 -10.59 -4.38
CA ARG A 17 -2.55 -11.96 -4.91
C ARG A 17 -2.70 -11.95 -6.43
N ASP A 18 -3.47 -11.01 -6.98
CA ASP A 18 -3.69 -10.87 -8.41
C ASP A 18 -2.40 -10.46 -9.14
N ILE A 19 -1.64 -9.51 -8.57
CA ILE A 19 -0.36 -9.05 -9.14
C ILE A 19 0.71 -10.14 -9.10
N LEU A 20 0.81 -10.89 -7.99
CA LEU A 20 1.83 -11.93 -7.83
C LEU A 20 1.48 -13.23 -8.55
N GLY A 21 0.20 -13.46 -8.84
CA GLY A 21 -0.26 -14.66 -9.52
C GLY A 21 0.08 -15.96 -8.78
N SER A 22 0.16 -17.05 -9.52
CA SER A 22 0.40 -18.39 -8.96
C SER A 22 1.83 -18.69 -8.52
N ASP A 23 2.79 -17.85 -8.88
CA ASP A 23 4.21 -18.05 -8.54
C ASP A 23 4.48 -17.88 -7.04
N TYR A 24 3.60 -17.15 -6.36
CA TYR A 24 3.72 -16.83 -4.94
C TYR A 24 2.43 -17.18 -4.19
N GLU A 25 2.58 -17.95 -3.11
CA GLU A 25 1.52 -18.19 -2.13
C GLU A 25 1.52 -17.05 -1.12
N VAL A 26 0.64 -16.06 -1.31
CA VAL A 26 0.50 -14.93 -0.38
C VAL A 26 -0.40 -15.32 0.77
N VAL A 27 0.19 -15.35 1.97
CA VAL A 27 -0.48 -15.73 3.21
C VAL A 27 -0.86 -14.48 3.99
N SER A 28 -2.11 -14.41 4.43
CA SER A 28 -2.64 -13.30 5.24
C SER A 28 -2.24 -13.41 6.70
N LEU A 29 -2.47 -12.33 7.48
CA LEU A 29 -2.32 -12.35 8.94
C LEU A 29 -3.21 -13.43 9.59
N LYS A 30 -4.45 -13.53 9.17
CA LYS A 30 -5.41 -14.53 9.69
C LYS A 30 -4.92 -15.96 9.47
N GLU A 31 -4.32 -16.24 8.31
CA GLU A 31 -3.82 -17.59 7.97
C GLU A 31 -2.58 -17.99 8.79
N ILE A 32 -1.87 -17.04 9.40
CA ILE A 32 -0.80 -17.29 10.36
C ILE A 32 -1.25 -17.23 11.82
N GLY A 33 -2.56 -17.05 12.08
CA GLY A 33 -3.11 -16.94 13.42
C GLY A 33 -2.85 -15.58 14.11
N CYS A 34 -2.62 -14.52 13.33
CA CYS A 34 -2.48 -13.16 13.82
C CYS A 34 -3.80 -12.42 13.67
N ASP A 35 -4.50 -12.19 14.78
CA ASP A 35 -5.77 -11.44 14.83
C ASP A 35 -5.59 -10.02 15.38
N VAL A 36 -4.34 -9.56 15.49
CA VAL A 36 -4.00 -8.25 16.04
C VAL A 36 -4.12 -7.18 14.96
N ASP A 37 -4.75 -6.06 15.30
CA ASP A 37 -4.65 -4.84 14.51
C ASP A 37 -3.33 -4.16 14.85
N ILE A 38 -2.36 -4.25 13.92
CA ILE A 38 -1.02 -3.74 14.14
C ILE A 38 -1.06 -2.21 14.06
N PRO A 39 -0.66 -1.48 15.12
CA PRO A 39 -0.73 -0.02 15.12
C PRO A 39 0.13 0.60 14.02
N GLU A 40 -0.37 1.69 13.44
CA GLU A 40 0.35 2.54 12.51
C GLU A 40 0.55 3.92 13.16
N THR A 41 1.69 4.10 13.81
CA THR A 41 2.01 5.31 14.59
C THR A 41 3.14 6.14 13.97
N GLY A 42 3.66 5.71 12.84
CA GLY A 42 4.71 6.41 12.10
C GLY A 42 4.19 7.67 11.42
N ASN A 43 5.10 8.59 11.18
CA ASN A 43 4.83 9.85 10.46
C ASN A 43 5.05 9.72 8.94
N THR A 44 5.58 8.59 8.51
CA THR A 44 5.88 8.30 7.09
C THR A 44 5.36 6.92 6.69
N LEU A 45 5.17 6.72 5.39
CA LEU A 45 4.78 5.41 4.84
C LEU A 45 5.84 4.35 5.13
N GLU A 46 7.13 4.74 5.10
CA GLU A 46 8.27 3.90 5.41
C GLU A 46 8.22 3.37 6.85
N GLU A 47 7.94 4.27 7.80
CA GLU A 47 7.85 3.91 9.22
C GLU A 47 6.70 2.95 9.48
N ASN A 48 5.51 3.21 8.92
CA ASN A 48 4.35 2.34 9.10
C ASN A 48 4.54 0.97 8.43
N ALA A 49 5.07 0.92 7.21
CA ALA A 49 5.37 -0.33 6.53
C ALA A 49 6.40 -1.16 7.34
N LEU A 50 7.45 -0.50 7.85
CA LEU A 50 8.45 -1.15 8.71
C LEU A 50 7.83 -1.63 10.02
N GLN A 51 7.03 -0.83 10.69
CA GLN A 51 6.39 -1.18 11.96
C GLN A 51 5.53 -2.44 11.83
N LYS A 52 4.73 -2.53 10.77
CA LYS A 52 3.90 -3.72 10.50
C LYS A 52 4.73 -4.97 10.21
N ALA A 53 5.71 -4.87 9.32
CA ALA A 53 6.58 -6.00 8.99
C ALA A 53 7.41 -6.44 10.20
N GLN A 54 7.91 -5.48 10.99
CA GLN A 54 8.69 -5.73 12.20
C GLN A 54 7.88 -6.48 13.26
N TYR A 55 6.61 -6.08 13.48
CA TYR A 55 5.72 -6.76 14.40
C TYR A 55 5.57 -8.24 14.06
N ILE A 56 5.33 -8.57 12.79
CA ILE A 56 5.20 -9.96 12.35
C ILE A 56 6.51 -10.73 12.50
N TYR A 57 7.62 -10.13 12.12
CA TYR A 57 8.92 -10.77 12.27
C TYR A 57 9.24 -11.10 13.74
N ASP A 58 9.00 -10.15 14.65
CA ASP A 58 9.36 -10.31 16.07
C ASP A 58 8.47 -11.33 16.80
N HIS A 59 7.19 -11.49 16.38
CA HIS A 59 6.26 -12.41 17.05
C HIS A 59 6.22 -13.79 16.42
N TYR A 60 6.42 -13.88 15.10
CA TYR A 60 6.25 -15.13 14.35
C TYR A 60 7.57 -15.68 13.78
N HIS A 61 8.64 -14.89 13.79
CA HIS A 61 9.97 -15.28 13.28
C HIS A 61 9.96 -15.83 11.85
N ILE A 62 9.17 -15.23 10.98
CA ILE A 62 9.01 -15.60 9.57
C ILE A 62 9.36 -14.43 8.65
N SER A 63 9.78 -14.73 7.43
CA SER A 63 9.92 -13.71 6.39
C SER A 63 8.55 -13.16 6.01
N CYS A 64 8.43 -11.83 6.00
CA CYS A 64 7.17 -11.17 5.74
C CYS A 64 7.38 -9.82 5.06
N PHE A 65 6.34 -9.31 4.44
CA PHE A 65 6.32 -7.92 3.99
C PHE A 65 5.04 -7.23 4.45
N ALA A 66 5.12 -5.91 4.55
CA ALA A 66 3.98 -5.03 4.77
C ALA A 66 4.03 -3.88 3.77
N ASP A 67 2.89 -3.29 3.46
CA ASP A 67 2.83 -2.05 2.68
C ASP A 67 2.20 -0.94 3.51
N ASP A 68 2.61 0.28 3.22
CA ASP A 68 1.80 1.46 3.53
C ASP A 68 1.62 2.32 2.28
N THR A 69 0.45 2.95 2.15
CA THR A 69 0.05 3.66 0.93
C THR A 69 -0.59 4.99 1.29
N GLY A 70 -0.15 6.03 0.60
CA GLY A 70 -0.72 7.37 0.72
C GLY A 70 -1.03 7.98 -0.64
N LEU A 71 -2.07 8.82 -0.65
CA LEU A 71 -2.35 9.78 -1.69
C LEU A 71 -1.74 11.12 -1.27
N GLU A 72 -0.88 11.67 -2.09
CA GLU A 72 -0.23 12.97 -1.85
C GLU A 72 -0.71 13.98 -2.89
N VAL A 73 -1.29 15.12 -2.44
CA VAL A 73 -1.85 16.15 -3.31
C VAL A 73 -1.05 17.44 -3.18
N GLU A 74 -0.51 17.94 -4.27
CA GLU A 74 0.39 19.10 -4.26
C GLU A 74 -0.24 20.35 -3.66
N ALA A 75 -1.49 20.68 -4.05
CA ALA A 75 -2.20 21.86 -3.56
C ALA A 75 -2.56 21.81 -2.07
N LEU A 76 -2.31 20.67 -1.40
CA LEU A 76 -2.55 20.42 0.02
C LEU A 76 -1.25 20.04 0.76
N ASP A 77 -0.09 20.49 0.24
CA ASP A 77 1.22 20.24 0.84
C ASP A 77 1.50 18.74 1.11
N GLY A 78 1.00 17.86 0.22
CA GLY A 78 1.14 16.43 0.32
C GLY A 78 0.07 15.71 1.16
N ALA A 79 -0.89 16.43 1.72
CA ALA A 79 -2.03 15.78 2.38
C ALA A 79 -2.93 15.08 1.33
N PRO A 80 -3.62 13.99 1.72
CA PRO A 80 -3.69 13.31 3.03
C PRO A 80 -2.43 12.52 3.43
N GLY A 81 -1.56 12.11 2.49
CA GLY A 81 -0.30 11.44 2.78
C GLY A 81 -0.48 10.16 3.62
N VAL A 82 0.28 10.03 4.68
CA VAL A 82 0.22 8.89 5.63
C VAL A 82 -1.15 8.72 6.29
N HIS A 83 -1.97 9.78 6.31
CA HIS A 83 -3.32 9.76 6.90
C HIS A 83 -4.42 9.39 5.89
N SER A 84 -4.07 8.91 4.69
CA SER A 84 -5.03 8.67 3.60
C SER A 84 -6.22 7.79 3.99
N ALA A 85 -6.01 6.75 4.79
CA ALA A 85 -7.09 5.86 5.22
C ALA A 85 -8.03 6.49 6.27
N ARG A 86 -7.58 7.52 6.98
CA ARG A 86 -8.24 8.18 8.11
C ARG A 86 -8.29 9.69 7.96
N TYR A 87 -8.43 10.16 6.72
CA TYR A 87 -8.37 11.59 6.41
C TYR A 87 -9.57 12.36 6.94
N ALA A 88 -10.77 11.79 6.87
CA ALA A 88 -11.96 12.37 7.48
C ALA A 88 -11.96 12.13 8.99
N GLU A 89 -12.17 13.19 9.76
CA GLU A 89 -12.20 13.11 11.22
C GLU A 89 -13.39 12.28 11.72
N GLY A 90 -13.14 11.49 12.76
CA GLY A 90 -14.17 10.66 13.40
C GLY A 90 -14.58 9.43 12.61
N THR A 91 -13.87 9.11 11.52
CA THR A 91 -14.10 7.91 10.72
C THR A 91 -12.81 7.09 10.62
N ASP A 92 -12.97 5.78 10.44
CA ASP A 92 -11.85 4.88 10.18
C ASP A 92 -12.13 4.10 8.89
N HIS A 93 -11.24 4.24 7.90
CA HIS A 93 -11.34 3.58 6.59
C HIS A 93 -12.62 3.90 5.79
N ASP A 94 -13.30 5.01 6.08
CA ASP A 94 -14.46 5.48 5.32
C ASP A 94 -14.02 6.22 4.05
N SER A 95 -13.97 5.48 2.94
CA SER A 95 -13.53 6.03 1.64
C SER A 95 -14.42 7.17 1.15
N GLU A 96 -15.74 7.10 1.38
CA GLU A 96 -16.68 8.14 0.96
C GLU A 96 -16.44 9.46 1.73
N ALA A 97 -16.29 9.36 3.05
CA ALA A 97 -16.00 10.53 3.88
C ALA A 97 -14.62 11.14 3.54
N ASN A 98 -13.61 10.29 3.30
CA ASN A 98 -12.26 10.71 2.92
C ASN A 98 -12.25 11.44 1.57
N MET A 99 -12.92 10.89 0.54
CA MET A 99 -13.07 11.54 -0.77
C MET A 99 -13.83 12.85 -0.68
N ALA A 100 -14.95 12.87 0.06
CA ALA A 100 -15.76 14.07 0.23
C ALA A 100 -14.96 15.21 0.91
N LYS A 101 -14.14 14.89 1.92
CA LYS A 101 -13.25 15.87 2.55
C LYS A 101 -12.23 16.39 1.55
N LEU A 102 -11.56 15.50 0.82
CA LEU A 102 -10.54 15.88 -0.16
C LEU A 102 -11.09 16.79 -1.26
N LEU A 103 -12.23 16.42 -1.85
CA LEU A 103 -12.89 17.23 -2.88
C LEU A 103 -13.29 18.61 -2.37
N ARG A 104 -13.78 18.71 -1.13
CA ARG A 104 -14.13 19.98 -0.48
C ARG A 104 -12.90 20.87 -0.27
N GLU A 105 -11.77 20.32 0.15
CA GLU A 105 -10.52 21.06 0.35
C GLU A 105 -9.87 21.50 -0.96
N LEU A 106 -10.15 20.80 -2.07
CA LEU A 106 -9.73 21.15 -3.41
C LEU A 106 -10.73 22.06 -4.15
N ALA A 107 -11.85 22.43 -3.53
CA ALA A 107 -12.80 23.33 -4.14
C ALA A 107 -12.16 24.71 -4.44
N GLY A 108 -12.26 25.16 -5.69
CA GLY A 108 -11.66 26.41 -6.15
C GLY A 108 -10.14 26.39 -6.37
N LYS A 109 -9.48 25.24 -6.17
CA LYS A 109 -8.06 25.09 -6.50
C LYS A 109 -7.88 24.59 -7.93
N GLU A 110 -7.04 25.28 -8.71
CA GLU A 110 -6.71 24.90 -10.10
C GLU A 110 -5.71 23.74 -10.14
N ASN A 111 -4.70 23.78 -9.25
CA ASN A 111 -3.74 22.68 -9.14
C ASN A 111 -4.39 21.47 -8.44
N ARG A 112 -4.57 20.42 -9.20
CA ARG A 112 -5.13 19.16 -8.74
C ARG A 112 -4.14 18.00 -8.86
N GLN A 113 -2.86 18.32 -9.10
CA GLN A 113 -1.81 17.32 -9.25
C GLN A 113 -1.66 16.51 -7.96
N ALA A 114 -1.57 15.21 -8.15
CA ALA A 114 -1.49 14.27 -7.06
C ALA A 114 -0.67 13.05 -7.47
N ARG A 115 -0.24 12.28 -6.49
CA ARG A 115 0.36 10.97 -6.74
C ARG A 115 -0.09 9.98 -5.68
N PHE A 116 -0.29 8.76 -6.09
CA PHE A 116 -0.30 7.62 -5.18
C PHE A 116 1.11 7.10 -4.98
N ARG A 117 1.43 6.79 -3.74
CA ARG A 117 2.70 6.25 -3.33
C ARG A 117 2.50 5.05 -2.41
N THR A 118 3.17 3.94 -2.71
CA THR A 118 3.21 2.75 -1.85
C THR A 118 4.66 2.46 -1.48
N VAL A 119 4.89 2.21 -0.20
CA VAL A 119 6.15 1.66 0.31
C VAL A 119 5.90 0.25 0.82
N ILE A 120 6.64 -0.71 0.29
CA ILE A 120 6.70 -2.08 0.81
C ILE A 120 7.96 -2.23 1.66
N CYS A 121 7.81 -2.72 2.87
CA CYS A 121 8.92 -3.15 3.72
C CYS A 121 8.93 -4.69 3.77
N TYR A 122 10.01 -5.31 3.30
CA TYR A 122 10.24 -6.74 3.37
C TYR A 122 11.30 -7.04 4.41
N ILE A 123 10.98 -7.91 5.37
CA ILE A 123 11.92 -8.44 6.35
C ILE A 123 12.21 -9.90 6.02
N GLU A 124 13.47 -10.14 5.72
CA GLU A 124 13.95 -11.47 5.43
C GLU A 124 14.50 -12.13 6.70
N LYS A 125 13.95 -13.30 7.03
CA LYS A 125 14.55 -14.18 8.02
C LYS A 125 15.80 -14.80 7.43
N GLN A 126 16.94 -14.60 8.07
CA GLN A 126 18.17 -15.33 7.74
C GLN A 126 18.29 -16.57 8.64
N ASP A 127 18.84 -17.62 8.07
CA ASP A 127 19.18 -18.82 8.86
C ASP A 127 20.22 -18.47 9.91
N VAL A 128 20.12 -19.13 11.06
CA VAL A 128 21.03 -18.93 12.19
C VAL A 128 22.46 -19.19 11.74
N CYS A 129 23.35 -18.25 11.95
CA CYS A 129 24.78 -18.48 11.76
C CYS A 129 25.20 -19.74 12.56
N PRO A 130 26.00 -20.65 11.99
CA PRO A 130 26.53 -21.80 12.69
C PRO A 130 27.26 -21.48 14.01
N CYS A 131 27.67 -20.22 14.21
CA CYS A 131 28.29 -19.73 15.44
C CYS A 131 27.31 -19.41 16.58
N GLY A 132 25.99 -19.57 16.40
CA GLY A 132 24.97 -19.31 17.42
C GLY A 132 24.67 -17.82 17.68
N CYS A 133 25.17 -16.92 16.85
CA CYS A 133 24.79 -15.51 16.92
C CYS A 133 23.34 -15.31 16.48
N THR A 134 22.65 -14.33 17.06
CA THR A 134 21.27 -13.96 16.74
C THR A 134 21.07 -13.79 15.22
N SER A 135 19.98 -14.33 14.69
CA SER A 135 19.61 -14.23 13.30
C SER A 135 19.62 -12.76 12.84
N ILE A 136 20.52 -12.44 11.93
CA ILE A 136 20.58 -11.11 11.33
C ILE A 136 19.41 -11.01 10.36
N LYS A 137 18.40 -10.19 10.71
CA LYS A 137 17.34 -9.85 9.75
C LYS A 137 17.87 -8.87 8.71
N LYS A 138 17.48 -9.05 7.47
CA LYS A 138 17.69 -8.04 6.43
C LYS A 138 16.35 -7.34 6.16
N ILE A 139 16.42 -6.01 6.10
CA ILE A 139 15.27 -5.15 5.85
C ILE A 139 15.48 -4.50 4.49
N HIS A 140 14.47 -4.60 3.63
CA HIS A 140 14.45 -4.00 2.30
C HIS A 140 13.18 -3.19 2.14
N GLN A 141 13.29 -2.03 1.49
CA GLN A 141 12.14 -1.20 1.15
C GLN A 141 12.04 -1.01 -0.36
N PHE A 142 10.82 -1.08 -0.87
CA PHE A 142 10.51 -0.94 -2.28
C PHE A 142 9.37 0.06 -2.44
N GLU A 143 9.58 1.06 -3.26
CA GLU A 143 8.62 2.12 -3.50
C GLU A 143 8.02 2.03 -4.89
N GLY A 144 6.71 2.27 -4.99
CA GLY A 144 6.02 2.48 -6.26
C GLY A 144 5.22 3.77 -6.23
N ILE A 145 5.31 4.55 -7.30
CA ILE A 145 4.63 5.84 -7.44
C ILE A 145 3.86 5.86 -8.75
N VAL A 146 2.65 6.41 -8.71
CA VAL A 146 1.87 6.78 -9.90
C VAL A 146 1.46 8.23 -9.76
N ASN A 147 1.90 9.05 -10.70
CA ASN A 147 1.45 10.42 -10.82
C ASN A 147 0.09 10.49 -11.50
N GLY A 148 -0.63 11.57 -11.25
CA GLY A 148 -1.94 11.81 -11.82
C GLY A 148 -2.54 13.10 -11.28
N HIS A 149 -3.84 13.18 -11.31
CA HIS A 149 -4.58 14.32 -10.75
C HIS A 149 -5.89 13.87 -10.12
N ILE A 150 -6.45 14.72 -9.26
CA ILE A 150 -7.76 14.49 -8.64
C ILE A 150 -8.85 15.09 -9.54
N ALA A 151 -9.81 14.26 -9.93
CA ALA A 151 -11.02 14.68 -10.64
C ALA A 151 -11.89 15.62 -9.78
N THR A 152 -12.79 16.38 -10.41
CA THR A 152 -13.70 17.29 -9.69
C THR A 152 -14.85 16.56 -9.00
N GLU A 153 -15.18 15.37 -9.46
CA GLU A 153 -16.23 14.50 -8.96
C GLU A 153 -15.82 13.04 -9.09
N LYS A 154 -16.63 12.13 -8.53
CA LYS A 154 -16.39 10.68 -8.59
C LYS A 154 -16.78 10.11 -9.94
N HIS A 155 -15.94 9.21 -10.46
CA HIS A 155 -16.15 8.46 -11.69
C HIS A 155 -15.84 6.99 -11.46
N GLY A 156 -16.73 6.10 -11.91
CA GLY A 156 -16.59 4.66 -11.73
C GLY A 156 -16.98 4.16 -10.33
N THR A 157 -16.99 2.85 -10.17
CA THR A 157 -17.45 2.18 -8.94
C THR A 157 -16.54 1.05 -8.49
N GLU A 158 -15.51 0.72 -9.28
CA GLU A 158 -14.56 -0.34 -8.95
C GLU A 158 -13.43 0.18 -8.04
N GLY A 159 -12.69 -0.74 -7.45
CA GLY A 159 -11.57 -0.42 -6.58
C GLY A 159 -11.98 0.01 -5.16
N PHE A 160 -11.13 0.79 -4.51
CA PHE A 160 -11.34 1.26 -3.14
C PHE A 160 -10.59 2.57 -2.87
N GLY A 161 -10.88 3.18 -1.71
CA GLY A 161 -10.19 4.41 -1.30
C GLY A 161 -10.52 5.59 -2.20
N TYR A 162 -9.51 6.17 -2.80
CA TYR A 162 -9.63 7.34 -3.67
C TYR A 162 -9.69 7.00 -5.17
N ASP A 163 -9.81 5.72 -5.54
CA ASP A 163 -9.84 5.28 -6.94
C ASP A 163 -10.88 6.00 -7.79
N PRO A 164 -12.09 6.33 -7.29
CA PRO A 164 -13.09 7.05 -8.08
C PRO A 164 -12.75 8.50 -8.42
N ILE A 165 -11.77 9.10 -7.75
CA ILE A 165 -11.39 10.50 -8.00
C ILE A 165 -9.94 10.66 -8.47
N PHE A 166 -9.17 9.59 -8.56
CA PHE A 166 -7.78 9.66 -9.03
C PHE A 166 -7.67 9.22 -10.49
N VAL A 167 -7.23 10.13 -11.35
CA VAL A 167 -6.97 9.90 -12.77
C VAL A 167 -5.46 9.77 -12.95
N PRO A 168 -4.94 8.59 -13.30
CA PRO A 168 -3.50 8.40 -13.49
C PRO A 168 -2.98 9.09 -14.75
N GLU A 169 -1.73 9.52 -14.72
CA GLU A 169 -1.07 10.14 -15.87
C GLU A 169 -1.10 9.22 -17.11
N GLY A 170 -1.46 9.78 -18.26
CA GLY A 170 -1.60 9.05 -19.51
C GLY A 170 -2.98 8.44 -19.74
N TYR A 171 -3.94 8.67 -18.84
CA TYR A 171 -5.33 8.23 -18.96
C TYR A 171 -6.28 9.41 -18.75
N ASP A 172 -7.48 9.29 -19.31
CA ASP A 172 -8.58 10.25 -19.12
C ASP A 172 -9.67 9.71 -18.18
N GLN A 173 -9.47 8.53 -17.63
CA GLN A 173 -10.39 7.79 -16.77
C GLN A 173 -9.80 7.60 -15.38
N SER A 174 -10.65 7.58 -14.36
CA SER A 174 -10.24 7.27 -13.00
C SER A 174 -9.81 5.80 -12.85
N PHE A 175 -9.07 5.49 -11.79
CA PHE A 175 -8.75 4.09 -11.49
C PHE A 175 -10.00 3.21 -11.35
N ALA A 176 -11.10 3.77 -10.83
CA ALA A 176 -12.37 3.05 -10.71
C ALA A 176 -13.09 2.80 -12.04
N GLU A 177 -12.83 3.63 -13.06
CA GLU A 177 -13.35 3.41 -14.43
C GLU A 177 -12.45 2.46 -15.23
N LEU A 178 -11.13 2.51 -15.02
CA LEU A 178 -10.16 1.64 -15.68
C LEU A 178 -10.30 0.18 -15.28
N GLY A 179 -10.83 -0.08 -14.09
CA GLY A 179 -11.02 -1.41 -13.55
C GLY A 179 -9.74 -2.05 -12.97
N GLU A 180 -9.94 -3.11 -12.21
CA GLU A 180 -8.85 -3.75 -11.44
C GLU A 180 -7.77 -4.34 -12.34
N GLU A 181 -8.10 -4.90 -13.50
CA GLU A 181 -7.11 -5.51 -14.40
C GLU A 181 -6.07 -4.49 -14.87
N ILE A 182 -6.52 -3.33 -15.37
CA ILE A 182 -5.61 -2.26 -15.82
C ILE A 182 -4.87 -1.68 -14.62
N LYS A 183 -5.58 -1.37 -13.54
CA LYS A 183 -5.00 -0.83 -12.31
C LYS A 183 -3.89 -1.73 -11.77
N ASN A 184 -4.09 -3.05 -11.72
CA ASN A 184 -3.09 -4.01 -11.25
C ASN A 184 -1.84 -4.07 -12.14
N GLY A 185 -1.92 -3.61 -13.39
CA GLY A 185 -0.76 -3.47 -14.28
C GLY A 185 0.04 -2.19 -14.11
N ILE A 186 -0.60 -1.08 -13.68
CA ILE A 186 0.02 0.25 -13.70
C ILE A 186 0.13 0.94 -12.34
N SER A 187 -0.56 0.43 -11.32
CA SER A 187 -0.70 1.09 -10.01
C SER A 187 0.61 1.24 -9.25
N HIS A 188 0.61 2.15 -8.28
CA HIS A 188 1.67 2.35 -7.31
C HIS A 188 2.04 1.03 -6.60
N ARG A 189 1.04 0.23 -6.19
CA ARG A 189 1.26 -1.09 -5.57
C ARG A 189 1.89 -2.07 -6.55
N ALA A 190 1.40 -2.15 -7.79
CA ALA A 190 1.99 -3.01 -8.82
C ALA A 190 3.47 -2.67 -9.05
N ARG A 191 3.81 -1.40 -9.11
CA ARG A 191 5.22 -0.94 -9.28
C ARG A 191 6.09 -1.29 -8.08
N ALA A 192 5.60 -1.15 -6.85
CA ALA A 192 6.33 -1.54 -5.65
C ALA A 192 6.52 -3.07 -5.58
N VAL A 193 5.47 -3.84 -5.89
CA VAL A 193 5.50 -5.31 -5.92
C VAL A 193 6.46 -5.83 -6.99
N ALA A 194 6.50 -5.21 -8.17
CA ALA A 194 7.45 -5.61 -9.22
C ALA A 194 8.90 -5.52 -8.74
N LYS A 195 9.25 -4.48 -7.98
CA LYS A 195 10.60 -4.34 -7.38
C LYS A 195 10.87 -5.40 -6.32
N LEU A 196 9.88 -5.73 -5.47
CA LEU A 196 9.98 -6.82 -4.51
C LEU A 196 10.22 -8.16 -5.23
N VAL A 197 9.45 -8.46 -6.27
CA VAL A 197 9.59 -9.69 -7.07
C VAL A 197 10.95 -9.77 -7.74
N GLU A 198 11.43 -8.66 -8.31
CA GLU A 198 12.79 -8.60 -8.90
C GLU A 198 13.86 -8.94 -7.86
N TYR A 199 13.73 -8.43 -6.65
CA TYR A 199 14.63 -8.76 -5.54
C TYR A 199 14.55 -10.26 -5.17
N LEU A 200 13.32 -10.81 -5.04
CA LEU A 200 13.11 -12.21 -4.66
C LEU A 200 13.63 -13.20 -5.72
N LYS A 201 13.59 -12.83 -7.00
CA LYS A 201 14.10 -13.68 -8.12
C LYS A 201 15.63 -13.73 -8.21
N LYS A 202 16.33 -12.80 -7.56
CA LYS A 202 17.82 -12.76 -7.56
C LYS A 202 18.44 -13.61 -6.45
N LYS A 203 17.63 -14.34 -5.70
CA LYS A 203 18.02 -15.25 -4.62
C LYS A 203 18.05 -16.69 -5.09
#